data_1ff4641620a6ea4129e28d0f646e5ae3
#
_entry.id   1ff4641620a6ea4129e28d0f646e5ae3
#
_cell.length_a   1.000
_cell.length_b   1.000
_cell.length_c   1.000
_cell.angle_alpha   90.00
_cell.angle_beta   90.00
_cell.angle_gamma   90.00
#
_symmetry.space_group_name_H-M   'P 1'
#
loop_
_entity.id
_entity.type
_entity.pdbx_description
1 polymer ?
#
loop_
_entity_poly.entity_id
_entity_poly.type
_entity_poly.pdbx_seq_one_letter_code
_entity_poly.pdbx_strand_id
1 'polypeptide(L)'
;MFQCFLYIRDPNNASEVDGNHYAMPLTISPVVSAETMKVTRIDILPTGVDNTIKEPSPYKVQPPNEYIPEAQNIRMDVKPLNVVQPEGASFQVTNFSEQGRAIAWQKWEFKVGFNQREGMVLYDVHYDGRPLFYRLSLSDMNIPYADPRHPYHKKAAFDLGDAGAGIMANNLQLGCDCLGSIYYLSAVLNDDKGEPLHMPNCVCIHEQDAGIGWKHTNYRTGRAAVVRNRELVLQSIITVSNYEYILAFQFNQAGEVMYEVRATGILSTQPIDEGISVPWGTVVHPGVLASHHQHIFSLRVDPMIDGPINRVVYDEAHPMPRSDFNPHGVGYTVNETPVTISGGYDQNWDANRIFKIQNASVKNPVNGKSVAYKIIAPPFQKMLADKDSFHFKRAEFADHNIYVTSYKDGELYAGGKYTNQSRGGTGVRSWADRKDNVLDDDIVVWVQFGINHVPRIEDFPVMPCEILKVALKPVNFFEKNPALDVPPSVQSFNKSVLASMNHGQEVSEAVVGEKAAVCCVKEQSKL
;
A
#
# COMPACT_ATOMS: atom_id res chain seq x y z
N MET A 1 29.47 -6.97 6.86
CA MET A 1 30.12 -6.33 5.70
C MET A 1 29.07 -5.55 4.93
N PHE A 2 29.38 -4.31 4.52
CA PHE A 2 28.53 -3.48 3.67
C PHE A 2 29.12 -3.44 2.26
N GLN A 3 28.32 -3.73 1.25
CA GLN A 3 28.64 -3.54 -0.17
C GLN A 3 28.15 -2.15 -0.57
N CYS A 4 29.05 -1.23 -0.90
CA CYS A 4 28.69 0.17 -1.17
C CYS A 4 28.68 0.42 -2.68
N PHE A 5 27.52 0.71 -3.25
CA PHE A 5 27.41 1.20 -4.63
C PHE A 5 27.64 2.71 -4.62
N LEU A 6 28.54 3.19 -5.48
CA LEU A 6 28.94 4.58 -5.51
C LEU A 6 28.36 5.30 -6.74
N TYR A 7 28.07 6.58 -6.53
CA TYR A 7 27.51 7.48 -7.54
C TYR A 7 28.25 8.82 -7.50
N ILE A 8 28.31 9.51 -8.63
CA ILE A 8 28.82 10.90 -8.69
C ILE A 8 27.64 11.86 -8.50
N ARG A 9 27.87 12.95 -7.81
CA ARG A 9 26.95 14.10 -7.79
C ARG A 9 27.36 15.06 -8.88
N ASP A 10 26.37 15.71 -9.53
CA ASP A 10 26.67 16.73 -10.51
C ASP A 10 27.34 17.95 -9.85
N PRO A 11 28.59 18.26 -10.19
CA PRO A 11 29.29 19.40 -9.58
C PRO A 11 28.75 20.76 -10.06
N ASN A 12 27.92 20.77 -11.13
CA ASN A 12 27.32 21.99 -11.66
C ASN A 12 25.90 22.22 -11.16
N ASN A 13 25.35 21.30 -10.35
CA ASN A 13 24.04 21.49 -9.76
C ASN A 13 24.07 22.66 -8.77
N ALA A 14 23.18 23.64 -8.97
CA ALA A 14 23.07 24.82 -8.12
C ALA A 14 22.73 24.47 -6.66
N SER A 15 22.07 23.35 -6.42
CA SER A 15 21.89 22.75 -5.10
C SER A 15 23.07 21.82 -4.81
N GLU A 16 23.98 22.20 -3.94
CA GLU A 16 25.15 21.38 -3.58
C GLU A 16 24.79 20.01 -3.00
N VAL A 17 23.56 19.81 -2.54
CA VAL A 17 23.11 18.63 -1.80
C VAL A 17 22.05 17.85 -2.55
N ASP A 18 21.15 18.51 -3.28
CA ASP A 18 20.03 17.90 -3.98
C ASP A 18 20.37 17.62 -5.45
N GLY A 19 19.91 16.49 -5.96
CA GLY A 19 20.14 16.11 -7.34
C GLY A 19 20.11 14.60 -7.53
N ASN A 20 19.97 14.19 -8.77
CA ASN A 20 19.87 12.78 -9.13
C ASN A 20 21.26 12.14 -9.33
N HIS A 21 21.95 11.80 -8.23
CA HIS A 21 23.20 11.06 -8.33
C HIS A 21 23.04 9.65 -8.92
N TYR A 22 21.84 9.06 -8.90
CA TYR A 22 21.56 7.75 -9.52
C TYR A 22 21.66 7.76 -11.06
N ALA A 23 21.72 8.95 -11.68
CA ALA A 23 22.04 9.09 -13.10
C ALA A 23 23.52 8.82 -13.44
N MET A 24 24.39 8.81 -12.43
CA MET A 24 25.84 8.75 -12.62
C MET A 24 26.49 7.65 -11.76
N PRO A 25 26.10 6.38 -11.96
CA PRO A 25 26.70 5.26 -11.21
C PRO A 25 28.17 5.08 -11.56
N LEU A 26 28.96 4.63 -10.58
CA LEU A 26 30.37 4.30 -10.77
C LEU A 26 30.58 2.79 -10.94
N THR A 27 31.69 2.42 -11.57
CA THR A 27 32.06 1.02 -11.81
C THR A 27 32.82 0.37 -10.67
N ILE A 28 32.90 1.02 -9.51
CA ILE A 28 33.59 0.51 -8.33
C ILE A 28 32.65 0.41 -7.14
N SER A 29 32.88 -0.61 -6.33
CA SER A 29 32.06 -0.87 -5.14
C SER A 29 32.96 -1.29 -3.96
N PRO A 30 33.22 -0.38 -3.01
CA PRO A 30 33.93 -0.72 -1.79
C PRO A 30 33.12 -1.67 -0.90
N VAL A 31 33.82 -2.63 -0.30
CA VAL A 31 33.28 -3.51 0.73
C VAL A 31 33.83 -3.09 2.07
N VAL A 32 32.95 -2.65 2.97
CA VAL A 32 33.30 -2.10 4.28
C VAL A 32 33.00 -3.14 5.37
N SER A 33 33.93 -3.33 6.29
CA SER A 33 33.70 -4.13 7.50
C SER A 33 32.70 -3.41 8.41
N ALA A 34 31.62 -4.09 8.80
CA ALA A 34 30.63 -3.55 9.76
C ALA A 34 31.23 -3.38 11.18
N GLU A 35 32.28 -4.13 11.50
CA GLU A 35 32.93 -4.08 12.82
C GLU A 35 33.94 -2.94 12.92
N THR A 36 34.80 -2.80 11.89
CA THR A 36 35.90 -1.83 11.93
C THR A 36 35.65 -0.54 11.17
N MET A 37 34.55 -0.50 10.38
CA MET A 37 34.20 0.59 9.46
C MET A 37 35.32 0.93 8.45
N LYS A 38 36.17 -0.06 8.13
CA LYS A 38 37.26 0.09 7.16
C LYS A 38 36.93 -0.66 5.88
N VAL A 39 37.38 -0.10 4.75
CA VAL A 39 37.34 -0.78 3.45
C VAL A 39 38.24 -2.00 3.51
N THR A 40 37.69 -3.18 3.22
CA THR A 40 38.41 -4.46 3.19
C THR A 40 38.85 -4.85 1.78
N ARG A 41 38.08 -4.45 0.77
CA ARG A 41 38.40 -4.61 -0.64
C ARG A 41 37.54 -3.66 -1.49
N ILE A 42 37.92 -3.50 -2.75
CA ILE A 42 37.12 -2.77 -3.75
C ILE A 42 36.81 -3.76 -4.87
N ASP A 43 35.52 -3.98 -5.12
CA ASP A 43 35.04 -4.79 -6.23
C ASP A 43 34.88 -3.88 -7.47
N ILE A 44 35.34 -4.35 -8.64
CA ILE A 44 35.03 -3.74 -9.94
C ILE A 44 33.70 -4.30 -10.40
N LEU A 45 32.80 -3.44 -10.82
CA LEU A 45 31.45 -3.82 -11.24
C LEU A 45 31.43 -4.19 -12.73
N PRO A 46 30.74 -5.29 -13.12
CA PRO A 46 30.55 -5.61 -14.52
C PRO A 46 29.58 -4.63 -15.19
N THR A 47 29.94 -4.17 -16.38
CA THR A 47 29.16 -3.24 -17.21
C THR A 47 28.59 -3.88 -18.48
N GLY A 48 28.92 -5.14 -18.75
CA GLY A 48 28.44 -5.93 -19.89
C GLY A 48 27.31 -6.89 -19.54
N VAL A 49 27.10 -7.88 -20.40
CA VAL A 49 26.02 -8.89 -20.26
C VAL A 49 26.32 -9.99 -19.23
N ASP A 50 27.53 -10.09 -18.73
CA ASP A 50 27.98 -11.12 -17.80
C ASP A 50 28.92 -10.55 -16.73
N ASN A 51 29.63 -11.41 -16.00
CA ASN A 51 30.59 -11.01 -14.96
C ASN A 51 31.97 -10.60 -15.52
N THR A 52 32.16 -10.52 -16.82
CA THR A 52 33.46 -10.16 -17.42
C THR A 52 33.80 -8.72 -17.09
N ILE A 53 34.95 -8.50 -16.49
CA ILE A 53 35.49 -7.16 -16.25
C ILE A 53 36.40 -6.80 -17.41
N LYS A 54 36.09 -5.67 -18.05
CA LYS A 54 36.88 -5.10 -19.13
C LYS A 54 37.84 -4.04 -18.57
N GLU A 55 39.11 -4.15 -18.90
CA GLU A 55 40.11 -3.17 -18.50
C GLU A 55 40.92 -2.69 -19.72
N PRO A 56 40.88 -1.39 -20.04
CA PRO A 56 40.10 -0.35 -19.38
C PRO A 56 38.61 -0.55 -19.62
N SER A 57 37.78 -0.18 -18.64
CA SER A 57 36.33 -0.22 -18.81
C SER A 57 35.91 0.75 -19.91
N PRO A 58 35.09 0.32 -20.87
CA PRO A 58 34.52 1.21 -21.90
C PRO A 58 33.44 2.13 -21.34
N TYR A 59 32.95 1.88 -20.13
CA TYR A 59 31.93 2.67 -19.48
C TYR A 59 32.41 4.11 -19.25
N LYS A 60 31.54 5.06 -19.53
CA LYS A 60 31.74 6.48 -19.23
C LYS A 60 30.56 7.00 -18.43
N VAL A 61 30.84 7.77 -17.38
CA VAL A 61 29.79 8.47 -16.64
C VAL A 61 29.05 9.41 -17.60
N GLN A 62 27.73 9.32 -17.58
CA GLN A 62 26.85 10.06 -18.45
C GLN A 62 26.51 11.45 -17.88
N PRO A 63 25.95 12.36 -18.68
CA PRO A 63 25.44 13.64 -18.20
C PRO A 63 24.38 13.43 -17.10
N PRO A 64 24.23 14.41 -16.18
CA PRO A 64 23.20 14.37 -15.17
C PRO A 64 21.79 14.36 -15.80
N ASN A 65 20.85 13.78 -15.09
CA ASN A 65 19.41 13.79 -15.41
C ASN A 65 18.65 14.14 -14.12
N GLU A 66 18.28 15.40 -14.00
CA GLU A 66 17.80 15.97 -12.75
C GLU A 66 16.27 15.95 -12.63
N TYR A 67 15.76 15.84 -11.40
CA TYR A 67 14.33 15.89 -11.06
C TYR A 67 13.92 17.17 -10.33
N ILE A 68 14.88 17.95 -9.82
CA ILE A 68 14.59 19.15 -9.04
C ILE A 68 13.86 20.20 -9.89
N PRO A 69 12.90 20.96 -9.30
CA PRO A 69 12.09 21.93 -10.04
C PRO A 69 12.92 22.97 -10.80
N GLU A 70 14.06 23.38 -10.25
CA GLU A 70 14.96 24.37 -10.82
C GLU A 70 15.59 23.92 -12.15
N ALA A 71 15.69 22.61 -12.36
CA ALA A 71 16.20 21.99 -13.59
C ALA A 71 15.10 21.65 -14.60
N GLN A 72 13.82 21.94 -14.29
CA GLN A 72 12.67 21.58 -15.12
C GLN A 72 12.03 22.79 -15.79
N ASN A 73 11.48 22.57 -16.98
CA ASN A 73 10.58 23.53 -17.60
C ASN A 73 9.16 23.32 -17.06
N ILE A 74 8.85 23.96 -15.95
CA ILE A 74 7.59 23.80 -15.22
C ILE A 74 6.42 24.34 -16.06
N ARG A 75 5.35 23.53 -16.21
CA ARG A 75 4.11 23.98 -16.88
C ARG A 75 3.38 25.02 -16.04
N MET A 76 2.89 26.06 -16.69
CA MET A 76 2.26 27.21 -16.04
C MET A 76 0.73 27.22 -16.12
N ASP A 77 0.13 26.22 -16.70
CA ASP A 77 -1.32 26.12 -16.92
C ASP A 77 -2.07 25.36 -15.80
N VAL A 78 -1.36 24.84 -14.81
CA VAL A 78 -1.95 24.18 -13.64
C VAL A 78 -2.42 25.23 -12.61
N LYS A 79 -3.73 25.24 -12.31
CA LYS A 79 -4.32 26.14 -11.33
C LYS A 79 -4.40 25.44 -9.96
N PRO A 80 -4.34 26.20 -8.85
CA PRO A 80 -4.49 25.64 -7.51
C PRO A 80 -5.80 24.89 -7.34
N LEU A 81 -5.75 23.74 -6.69
CA LEU A 81 -6.90 22.97 -6.21
C LEU A 81 -6.87 22.94 -4.68
N ASN A 82 -7.89 23.56 -4.06
CA ASN A 82 -7.97 23.63 -2.61
C ASN A 82 -9.01 22.62 -2.08
N VAL A 83 -8.70 21.97 -0.97
CA VAL A 83 -9.64 21.15 -0.19
C VAL A 83 -9.99 21.92 1.08
N VAL A 84 -11.27 22.29 1.24
CA VAL A 84 -11.72 23.16 2.34
C VAL A 84 -12.86 22.48 3.10
N GLN A 85 -12.73 22.40 4.41
CA GLN A 85 -13.78 22.00 5.35
C GLN A 85 -14.07 23.20 6.29
N PRO A 86 -15.05 24.07 5.96
CA PRO A 86 -15.26 25.33 6.68
C PRO A 86 -15.66 25.14 8.15
N GLU A 87 -16.30 24.00 8.46
CA GLU A 87 -16.76 23.64 9.81
C GLU A 87 -15.74 22.74 10.55
N GLY A 88 -14.56 22.51 9.94
CA GLY A 88 -13.53 21.62 10.47
C GLY A 88 -13.72 20.16 10.07
N ALA A 89 -12.83 19.32 10.59
CA ALA A 89 -12.85 17.88 10.35
C ALA A 89 -13.95 17.18 11.17
N SER A 90 -14.49 16.08 10.62
CA SER A 90 -15.54 15.29 11.31
C SER A 90 -14.98 14.23 12.26
N PHE A 91 -13.65 14.05 12.31
CA PHE A 91 -13.01 13.11 13.23
C PHE A 91 -12.58 13.80 14.53
N GLN A 92 -12.45 13.00 15.56
CA GLN A 92 -11.93 13.41 16.86
C GLN A 92 -10.71 12.58 17.23
N VAL A 93 -9.72 13.21 17.84
CA VAL A 93 -8.50 12.57 18.33
C VAL A 93 -8.40 12.81 19.84
N THR A 94 -8.33 11.72 20.60
CA THR A 94 -8.15 11.76 22.05
C THR A 94 -6.90 11.03 22.49
N ASN A 95 -6.24 11.52 23.54
CA ASN A 95 -5.07 10.88 24.11
C ASN A 95 -5.53 9.86 25.16
N PHE A 96 -5.12 8.60 25.04
CA PHE A 96 -5.32 7.61 26.10
C PHE A 96 -4.02 7.24 26.83
N SER A 97 -2.88 7.64 26.26
CA SER A 97 -1.54 7.56 26.87
C SER A 97 -0.65 8.67 26.29
N GLU A 98 0.60 8.78 26.74
CA GLU A 98 1.54 9.78 26.22
C GLU A 98 1.74 9.69 24.70
N GLN A 99 1.77 8.48 24.16
CA GLN A 99 1.97 8.24 22.73
C GLN A 99 0.76 7.56 22.04
N GLY A 100 -0.23 7.12 22.81
CA GLY A 100 -1.41 6.45 22.28
C GLY A 100 -2.51 7.44 21.93
N ARG A 101 -3.10 7.29 20.75
CA ARG A 101 -4.22 8.10 20.25
C ARG A 101 -5.41 7.22 19.92
N ALA A 102 -6.58 7.60 20.40
CA ALA A 102 -7.85 7.04 19.99
C ALA A 102 -8.49 7.99 18.98
N ILE A 103 -9.00 7.41 17.90
CA ILE A 103 -9.66 8.11 16.82
C ILE A 103 -11.14 7.69 16.82
N ALA A 104 -12.02 8.68 16.77
CA ALA A 104 -13.44 8.47 16.50
C ALA A 104 -13.82 9.24 15.23
N TRP A 105 -14.46 8.57 14.28
CA TRP A 105 -14.96 9.17 13.04
C TRP A 105 -16.26 8.52 12.61
N GLN A 106 -17.37 9.24 12.77
CA GLN A 106 -18.71 8.74 12.49
C GLN A 106 -18.99 7.44 13.31
N LYS A 107 -19.05 6.28 12.65
CA LYS A 107 -19.24 4.97 13.30
C LYS A 107 -17.94 4.22 13.57
N TRP A 108 -16.81 4.76 13.17
CA TRP A 108 -15.50 4.17 13.36
C TRP A 108 -14.87 4.60 14.68
N GLU A 109 -14.30 3.66 15.40
CA GLU A 109 -13.48 3.88 16.58
C GLU A 109 -12.28 2.94 16.53
N PHE A 110 -11.07 3.47 16.76
CA PHE A 110 -9.85 2.67 16.79
C PHE A 110 -8.72 3.43 17.48
N LYS A 111 -7.65 2.70 17.82
CA LYS A 111 -6.44 3.24 18.42
C LYS A 111 -5.29 3.21 17.43
N VAL A 112 -4.41 4.21 17.51
CA VAL A 112 -3.22 4.33 16.66
C VAL A 112 -1.99 4.28 17.53
N GLY A 113 -1.08 3.35 17.21
CA GLY A 113 0.26 3.28 17.74
C GLY A 113 1.30 3.51 16.64
N PHE A 114 2.54 3.74 17.07
CA PHE A 114 3.66 3.93 16.16
C PHE A 114 4.90 3.26 16.75
N ASN A 115 5.60 2.45 15.95
CA ASN A 115 6.81 1.77 16.40
C ASN A 115 7.91 1.84 15.34
N GLN A 116 9.14 1.52 15.75
CA GLN A 116 10.33 1.62 14.91
C GLN A 116 10.24 0.81 13.62
N ARG A 117 9.71 -0.42 13.68
CA ARG A 117 9.77 -1.36 12.56
C ARG A 117 8.59 -1.23 11.60
N GLU A 118 7.35 -1.21 12.11
CA GLU A 118 6.14 -1.20 11.29
C GLU A 118 5.66 0.23 10.97
N GLY A 119 6.17 1.23 11.69
CA GLY A 119 5.61 2.58 11.65
C GLY A 119 4.23 2.61 12.29
N MET A 120 3.22 3.02 11.54
CA MET A 120 1.83 3.13 11.99
C MET A 120 1.17 1.76 12.15
N VAL A 121 0.56 1.54 13.30
CA VAL A 121 -0.20 0.32 13.63
C VAL A 121 -1.57 0.71 14.17
N LEU A 122 -2.61 0.04 13.71
CA LEU A 122 -3.97 0.21 14.24
C LEU A 122 -4.33 -0.91 15.20
N TYR A 123 -5.05 -0.56 16.25
CA TYR A 123 -5.52 -1.48 17.27
C TYR A 123 -6.99 -1.24 17.56
N ASP A 124 -7.68 -2.30 18.00
CA ASP A 124 -9.02 -2.23 18.58
C ASP A 124 -10.00 -1.50 17.65
N VAL A 125 -10.06 -1.96 16.38
CA VAL A 125 -10.86 -1.34 15.32
C VAL A 125 -12.30 -1.79 15.42
N HIS A 126 -13.21 -0.83 15.60
CA HIS A 126 -14.64 -1.04 15.76
C HIS A 126 -15.42 -0.23 14.72
N TYR A 127 -16.60 -0.74 14.34
CA TYR A 127 -17.60 -0.03 13.57
C TYR A 127 -18.97 -0.16 14.24
N ASP A 128 -19.58 0.97 14.61
CA ASP A 128 -20.87 1.04 15.31
C ASP A 128 -20.88 0.17 16.58
N GLY A 129 -19.79 0.26 17.38
CA GLY A 129 -19.57 -0.50 18.61
C GLY A 129 -19.24 -1.98 18.42
N ARG A 130 -19.23 -2.51 17.18
CA ARG A 130 -18.90 -3.91 16.89
C ARG A 130 -17.42 -4.07 16.60
N PRO A 131 -16.72 -5.00 17.25
CA PRO A 131 -15.30 -5.25 17.02
C PRO A 131 -15.06 -5.89 15.65
N LEU A 132 -14.02 -5.46 14.97
CA LEU A 132 -13.62 -5.92 13.64
C LEU A 132 -12.20 -6.47 13.59
N PHE A 133 -11.23 -5.69 14.08
CA PHE A 133 -9.82 -6.07 14.01
C PHE A 133 -9.13 -5.70 15.33
N TYR A 134 -8.46 -6.69 15.91
CA TYR A 134 -7.62 -6.47 17.09
C TYR A 134 -6.37 -5.66 16.73
N ARG A 135 -5.75 -5.99 15.59
CA ARG A 135 -4.54 -5.30 15.11
C ARG A 135 -4.41 -5.35 13.59
N LEU A 136 -4.05 -4.22 12.98
CA LEU A 136 -3.72 -4.10 11.56
C LEU A 136 -2.37 -3.40 11.39
N SER A 137 -1.47 -3.96 10.57
CA SER A 137 -0.17 -3.35 10.29
C SER A 137 0.43 -3.84 8.97
N LEU A 138 1.24 -3.00 8.32
CA LEU A 138 2.19 -3.51 7.33
C LEU A 138 3.28 -4.25 8.11
N SER A 139 3.29 -5.56 7.99
CA SER A 139 4.17 -6.41 8.79
C SER A 139 5.58 -6.49 8.23
N ASP A 140 5.69 -6.57 6.90
CA ASP A 140 6.99 -6.66 6.25
C ASP A 140 6.91 -6.20 4.79
N MET A 141 8.09 -5.88 4.23
CA MET A 141 8.27 -5.48 2.84
C MET A 141 9.64 -5.99 2.36
N ASN A 142 9.65 -6.70 1.22
CA ASN A 142 10.87 -7.22 0.62
C ASN A 142 10.99 -6.84 -0.86
N ILE A 143 12.20 -6.41 -1.26
CA ILE A 143 12.49 -6.01 -2.64
C ILE A 143 13.68 -6.82 -3.17
N PRO A 144 13.44 -7.99 -3.79
CA PRO A 144 14.47 -8.76 -4.48
C PRO A 144 14.73 -8.19 -5.88
N TYR A 145 16.01 -8.12 -6.26
CA TYR A 145 16.47 -7.63 -7.56
C TYR A 145 16.91 -8.79 -8.46
N ALA A 146 16.65 -8.66 -9.77
CA ALA A 146 16.78 -9.73 -10.73
C ALA A 146 18.17 -9.84 -11.42
N ASP A 147 19.11 -8.94 -11.13
CA ASP A 147 20.43 -8.98 -11.78
C ASP A 147 21.28 -10.14 -11.25
N PRO A 148 21.62 -11.14 -12.08
CA PRO A 148 22.37 -12.30 -11.65
C PRO A 148 23.88 -12.05 -11.52
N ARG A 149 24.39 -10.90 -11.99
CA ARG A 149 25.83 -10.60 -11.99
C ARG A 149 26.34 -10.32 -10.57
N HIS A 150 27.62 -10.61 -10.33
CA HIS A 150 28.29 -10.25 -9.07
C HIS A 150 28.61 -8.73 -9.05
N PRO A 151 28.37 -8.01 -7.95
CA PRO A 151 27.78 -8.44 -6.67
C PRO A 151 26.26 -8.25 -6.61
N TYR A 152 25.61 -7.82 -7.70
CA TYR A 152 24.20 -7.45 -7.76
C TYR A 152 23.23 -8.57 -7.35
N HIS A 153 23.59 -9.85 -7.60
CA HIS A 153 22.80 -11.00 -7.20
C HIS A 153 22.52 -11.07 -5.67
N LYS A 154 23.24 -10.30 -4.88
CA LYS A 154 23.03 -10.23 -3.42
C LYS A 154 22.05 -9.13 -3.01
N LYS A 155 21.63 -8.29 -3.97
CA LYS A 155 20.81 -7.11 -3.67
C LYS A 155 19.39 -7.51 -3.35
N ALA A 156 18.98 -7.33 -2.10
CA ALA A 156 17.62 -7.47 -1.62
C ALA A 156 17.45 -6.61 -0.37
N ALA A 157 16.34 -5.88 -0.31
CA ALA A 157 16.01 -5.08 0.86
C ALA A 157 14.85 -5.72 1.64
N PHE A 158 14.91 -5.63 2.97
CA PHE A 158 13.79 -5.79 3.88
C PHE A 158 13.56 -4.44 4.53
N ASP A 159 12.82 -3.57 3.85
CA ASP A 159 12.74 -2.16 4.22
C ASP A 159 12.13 -1.94 5.61
N LEU A 160 11.21 -2.81 6.04
CA LEU A 160 10.72 -2.79 7.41
C LEU A 160 11.68 -3.49 8.38
N GLY A 161 12.17 -4.66 8.01
CA GLY A 161 13.00 -5.50 8.88
C GLY A 161 14.45 -5.05 9.00
N ASP A 162 15.04 -4.53 7.93
CA ASP A 162 16.43 -4.06 7.90
C ASP A 162 16.54 -2.56 8.26
N ALA A 163 15.58 -1.73 7.85
CA ALA A 163 15.57 -0.29 8.06
C ALA A 163 14.55 0.15 9.11
N GLY A 164 13.30 -0.22 8.95
CA GLY A 164 12.19 0.14 9.82
C GLY A 164 11.34 1.29 9.29
N ALA A 165 10.03 1.04 9.07
CA ALA A 165 9.12 2.05 8.57
C ALA A 165 8.94 3.24 9.53
N GLY A 166 9.06 3.01 10.84
CA GLY A 166 8.97 4.09 11.81
C GLY A 166 10.21 4.98 11.82
N ILE A 167 11.41 4.40 11.78
CA ILE A 167 12.67 5.15 11.72
C ILE A 167 12.80 5.95 10.43
N MET A 168 12.31 5.39 9.31
CA MET A 168 12.39 6.02 7.98
C MET A 168 11.20 6.94 7.67
N ALA A 169 10.30 7.16 8.64
CA ALA A 169 9.14 8.02 8.43
C ALA A 169 9.53 9.49 8.29
N ASN A 170 8.89 10.16 7.35
CA ASN A 170 9.10 11.57 7.07
C ASN A 170 8.38 12.47 8.07
N ASN A 171 8.92 13.66 8.29
CA ASN A 171 8.24 14.78 8.90
C ASN A 171 7.34 15.43 7.85
N LEU A 172 6.04 15.08 7.86
CA LEU A 172 5.09 15.50 6.84
C LEU A 172 4.81 17.00 6.88
N GLN A 173 4.66 17.61 5.71
CA GLN A 173 4.53 19.04 5.53
C GLN A 173 3.10 19.42 5.08
N LEU A 174 2.55 20.42 5.76
CA LEU A 174 1.22 20.93 5.46
C LEU A 174 1.17 21.60 4.07
N GLY A 175 0.20 21.17 3.26
CA GLY A 175 0.03 21.68 1.89
C GLY A 175 0.98 21.11 0.86
N CYS A 176 1.92 20.24 1.29
CA CYS A 176 2.85 19.50 0.44
C CYS A 176 2.44 18.01 0.39
N ASP A 177 2.63 17.30 1.51
CA ASP A 177 2.34 15.87 1.60
C ASP A 177 0.85 15.57 1.87
N CYS A 178 0.14 16.54 2.44
CA CYS A 178 -1.25 16.40 2.88
C CYS A 178 -2.08 17.62 2.51
N LEU A 179 -3.29 17.40 1.98
CA LEU A 179 -4.24 18.45 1.60
C LEU A 179 -5.54 18.34 2.39
N GLY A 180 -6.07 19.49 2.84
CA GLY A 180 -7.34 19.61 3.56
C GLY A 180 -7.18 20.05 5.00
N SER A 181 -8.11 19.65 5.87
CA SER A 181 -8.04 19.88 7.32
C SER A 181 -7.23 18.77 7.96
N ILE A 182 -5.99 19.06 8.30
CA ILE A 182 -4.98 18.05 8.70
C ILE A 182 -4.80 18.03 10.21
N TYR A 183 -4.70 16.83 10.77
CA TYR A 183 -4.18 16.58 12.10
C TYR A 183 -2.93 15.69 12.02
N TYR A 184 -1.85 16.11 12.66
CA TYR A 184 -0.61 15.33 12.70
C TYR A 184 -0.45 14.56 14.00
N LEU A 185 0.00 13.31 13.89
CA LEU A 185 0.55 12.55 15.00
C LEU A 185 2.08 12.60 14.94
N SER A 186 2.68 12.79 16.11
CA SER A 186 4.11 12.66 16.31
C SER A 186 4.38 11.47 17.22
N ALA A 187 5.56 10.88 17.13
CA ALA A 187 5.99 9.75 17.93
C ALA A 187 7.35 10.01 18.58
N VAL A 188 7.69 9.20 19.56
CA VAL A 188 9.03 9.13 20.13
C VAL A 188 9.50 7.68 19.99
N LEU A 189 10.61 7.49 19.30
CA LEU A 189 11.28 6.21 19.10
C LEU A 189 12.61 6.23 19.88
N ASN A 190 13.44 5.21 19.70
CA ASN A 190 14.78 5.17 20.21
C ASN A 190 15.79 5.29 19.07
N ASP A 191 16.86 6.01 19.27
CA ASP A 191 18.03 6.01 18.39
C ASP A 191 18.91 4.75 18.60
N ASP A 192 20.05 4.70 17.92
CA ASP A 192 21.03 3.60 18.01
C ASP A 192 21.75 3.50 19.38
N LYS A 193 21.58 4.50 20.25
CA LYS A 193 22.12 4.54 21.61
C LYS A 193 21.06 4.29 22.67
N GLY A 194 19.79 4.16 22.25
CA GLY A 194 18.66 4.02 23.15
C GLY A 194 18.11 5.36 23.67
N GLU A 195 18.60 6.49 23.14
CA GLU A 195 18.10 7.82 23.50
C GLU A 195 16.79 8.14 22.75
N PRO A 196 15.93 9.03 23.29
CA PRO A 196 14.69 9.41 22.66
C PRO A 196 14.92 10.08 21.29
N LEU A 197 14.35 9.49 20.24
CA LEU A 197 14.30 10.05 18.89
C LEU A 197 12.90 10.59 18.61
N HIS A 198 12.77 11.91 18.51
CA HIS A 198 11.50 12.55 18.19
C HIS A 198 11.19 12.47 16.69
N MET A 199 10.01 11.93 16.37
CA MET A 199 9.48 11.81 15.00
C MET A 199 8.29 12.76 14.86
N PRO A 200 8.51 14.04 14.48
CA PRO A 200 7.41 14.99 14.31
C PRO A 200 6.59 14.66 13.07
N ASN A 201 5.27 14.88 13.15
CA ASN A 201 4.34 14.75 12.03
C ASN A 201 4.50 13.46 11.22
N CYS A 202 4.78 12.32 11.88
CA CYS A 202 5.05 11.06 11.19
C CYS A 202 3.79 10.37 10.64
N VAL A 203 2.59 10.79 11.06
CA VAL A 203 1.31 10.38 10.51
C VAL A 203 0.43 11.60 10.32
N CYS A 204 -0.21 11.75 9.17
CA CYS A 204 -1.28 12.72 8.98
C CYS A 204 -2.65 12.04 8.93
N ILE A 205 -3.65 12.73 9.47
CA ILE A 205 -5.05 12.32 9.47
C ILE A 205 -5.85 13.40 8.74
N HIS A 206 -6.65 13.00 7.77
CA HIS A 206 -7.53 13.91 7.02
C HIS A 206 -8.72 13.17 6.42
N GLU A 207 -9.69 13.93 5.95
CA GLU A 207 -10.81 13.42 5.18
C GLU A 207 -10.65 13.76 3.71
N GLN A 208 -11.07 12.85 2.84
CA GLN A 208 -11.11 13.08 1.39
C GLN A 208 -12.45 12.67 0.79
N ASP A 209 -12.79 13.27 -0.34
CA ASP A 209 -13.89 12.82 -1.18
C ASP A 209 -13.39 11.78 -2.18
N ALA A 210 -13.97 10.58 -2.12
CA ALA A 210 -13.65 9.46 -3.00
C ALA A 210 -14.77 9.17 -4.03
N GLY A 211 -15.54 10.19 -4.39
CA GLY A 211 -16.58 10.08 -5.40
C GLY A 211 -17.95 9.71 -4.82
N ILE A 212 -18.73 8.97 -5.61
CA ILE A 212 -20.08 8.54 -5.22
C ILE A 212 -19.99 7.27 -4.38
N GLY A 213 -20.56 7.29 -3.18
CA GLY A 213 -20.68 6.12 -2.30
C GLY A 213 -21.77 5.17 -2.76
N TRP A 214 -22.98 5.70 -2.97
CA TRP A 214 -24.06 4.97 -3.61
C TRP A 214 -25.03 5.93 -4.32
N LYS A 215 -25.74 5.43 -5.33
CA LYS A 215 -26.71 6.21 -6.10
C LYS A 215 -27.80 5.29 -6.66
N HIS A 216 -29.04 5.76 -6.62
CA HIS A 216 -30.13 5.20 -7.40
C HIS A 216 -30.97 6.31 -8.02
N THR A 217 -31.28 6.20 -9.31
CA THR A 217 -32.20 7.09 -10.02
C THR A 217 -33.43 6.27 -10.42
N ASN A 218 -34.61 6.67 -9.93
CA ASN A 218 -35.86 6.07 -10.38
C ASN A 218 -36.12 6.49 -11.84
N TYR A 219 -36.04 5.54 -12.76
CA TYR A 219 -36.16 5.85 -14.20
C TYR A 219 -37.55 6.36 -14.61
N ARG A 220 -38.59 6.06 -13.82
CA ARG A 220 -39.96 6.52 -14.10
C ARG A 220 -40.20 7.96 -13.67
N THR A 221 -39.63 8.38 -12.55
CA THR A 221 -39.85 9.70 -11.97
C THR A 221 -38.69 10.66 -12.19
N GLY A 222 -37.51 10.15 -12.62
CA GLY A 222 -36.28 10.91 -12.72
C GLY A 222 -35.64 11.28 -11.36
N ARG A 223 -36.30 10.96 -10.24
CA ARG A 223 -35.77 11.27 -8.90
C ARG A 223 -34.57 10.40 -8.59
N ALA A 224 -33.46 11.05 -8.20
CA ALA A 224 -32.25 10.37 -7.74
C ALA A 224 -32.08 10.55 -6.22
N ALA A 225 -31.55 9.50 -5.58
CA ALA A 225 -30.92 9.57 -4.28
C ALA A 225 -29.43 9.26 -4.45
N VAL A 226 -28.56 10.07 -3.82
CA VAL A 226 -27.11 9.95 -3.97
C VAL A 226 -26.40 10.42 -2.70
N VAL A 227 -25.33 9.72 -2.32
CA VAL A 227 -24.40 10.16 -1.26
C VAL A 227 -22.97 10.12 -1.76
N ARG A 228 -22.12 11.00 -1.24
CA ARG A 228 -20.69 10.98 -1.49
C ARG A 228 -20.02 9.90 -0.63
N ASN A 229 -19.00 9.28 -1.16
CA ASN A 229 -18.07 8.44 -0.39
C ASN A 229 -17.03 9.35 0.25
N ARG A 230 -17.14 9.57 1.54
CA ARG A 230 -16.10 10.24 2.32
C ARG A 230 -15.22 9.19 2.95
N GLU A 231 -13.92 9.39 2.89
CA GLU A 231 -12.92 8.52 3.51
C GLU A 231 -12.16 9.28 4.57
N LEU A 232 -11.94 8.64 5.72
CA LEU A 232 -10.93 9.03 6.69
C LEU A 232 -9.62 8.36 6.30
N VAL A 233 -8.57 9.15 6.12
CA VAL A 233 -7.23 8.69 5.73
C VAL A 233 -6.25 8.93 6.86
N LEU A 234 -5.50 7.89 7.22
CA LEU A 234 -4.31 7.98 8.06
C LEU A 234 -3.11 7.61 7.19
N GLN A 235 -2.20 8.54 6.97
CA GLN A 235 -1.08 8.39 6.03
C GLN A 235 0.26 8.62 6.72
N SER A 236 1.23 7.76 6.42
CA SER A 236 2.65 7.93 6.74
C SER A 236 3.45 7.79 5.45
N ILE A 237 4.56 8.49 5.32
CA ILE A 237 5.47 8.38 4.18
C ILE A 237 6.83 7.95 4.71
N ILE A 238 7.45 6.98 4.05
CA ILE A 238 8.79 6.51 4.38
C ILE A 238 9.72 6.70 3.19
N THR A 239 10.93 7.21 3.48
CA THR A 239 12.03 7.28 2.50
C THR A 239 13.02 6.18 2.82
N VAL A 240 13.12 5.19 1.94
CA VAL A 240 14.05 4.09 2.11
C VAL A 240 15.11 4.18 1.02
N SER A 241 16.18 4.92 1.33
CA SER A 241 17.27 5.24 0.40
C SER A 241 16.79 6.00 -0.84
N ASN A 242 16.51 5.30 -1.94
CA ASN A 242 16.09 5.85 -3.22
C ASN A 242 14.57 5.78 -3.46
N TYR A 243 13.84 4.98 -2.68
CA TYR A 243 12.40 4.80 -2.83
C TYR A 243 11.60 5.55 -1.77
N GLU A 244 10.41 5.98 -2.20
CA GLU A 244 9.38 6.57 -1.36
C GLU A 244 8.15 5.65 -1.35
N TYR A 245 7.61 5.39 -0.15
CA TYR A 245 6.36 4.67 0.00
C TYR A 245 5.38 5.48 0.83
N ILE A 246 4.25 5.80 0.24
CA ILE A 246 3.12 6.39 0.94
C ILE A 246 2.25 5.24 1.42
N LEU A 247 2.11 5.10 2.73
CA LEU A 247 1.42 4.02 3.42
C LEU A 247 0.17 4.57 4.09
N ALA A 248 -1.02 4.14 3.69
CA ALA A 248 -2.26 4.71 4.19
C ALA A 248 -3.30 3.67 4.58
N PHE A 249 -3.91 3.83 5.77
CA PHE A 249 -5.19 3.24 6.09
C PHE A 249 -6.31 4.19 5.70
N GLN A 250 -7.34 3.66 5.05
CA GLN A 250 -8.51 4.41 4.61
C GLN A 250 -9.76 3.72 5.13
N PHE A 251 -10.68 4.49 5.71
CA PHE A 251 -11.96 4.03 6.25
C PHE A 251 -13.08 4.73 5.53
N ASN A 252 -14.14 4.01 5.16
CA ASN A 252 -15.29 4.62 4.53
C ASN A 252 -16.60 4.39 5.30
N GLN A 253 -17.66 5.03 4.83
CA GLN A 253 -18.97 4.99 5.45
C GLN A 253 -19.73 3.69 5.20
N ALA A 254 -19.24 2.86 4.27
CA ALA A 254 -19.78 1.52 4.00
C ALA A 254 -19.21 0.43 4.91
N GLY A 255 -18.40 0.80 5.92
CA GLY A 255 -17.79 -0.15 6.84
C GLY A 255 -16.57 -0.88 6.26
N GLU A 256 -15.94 -0.33 5.24
CA GLU A 256 -14.74 -0.90 4.62
C GLU A 256 -13.46 -0.28 5.18
N VAL A 257 -12.44 -1.12 5.39
CA VAL A 257 -11.06 -0.70 5.69
C VAL A 257 -10.19 -1.04 4.50
N MET A 258 -9.43 -0.06 4.03
CA MET A 258 -8.49 -0.24 2.94
C MET A 258 -7.08 0.08 3.42
N TYR A 259 -6.10 -0.68 2.93
CA TYR A 259 -4.69 -0.38 3.06
C TYR A 259 -4.12 -0.07 1.68
N GLU A 260 -3.60 1.14 1.51
CA GLU A 260 -3.04 1.62 0.25
C GLU A 260 -1.54 1.81 0.39
N VAL A 261 -0.80 1.34 -0.61
CA VAL A 261 0.61 1.64 -0.80
C VAL A 261 0.76 2.38 -2.12
N ARG A 262 1.40 3.54 -2.09
CA ARG A 262 1.86 4.24 -3.29
C ARG A 262 3.37 4.18 -3.29
N ALA A 263 3.96 3.60 -4.34
CA ALA A 263 5.39 3.49 -4.52
C ALA A 263 5.86 4.50 -5.56
N THR A 264 6.88 5.28 -5.22
CA THR A 264 7.53 6.29 -6.08
C THR A 264 9.01 6.42 -5.70
N GLY A 265 9.67 7.49 -6.10
CA GLY A 265 11.08 7.76 -5.81
C GLY A 265 11.98 7.45 -7.01
N ILE A 266 13.24 7.19 -6.76
CA ILE A 266 14.26 7.00 -7.80
C ILE A 266 14.62 5.51 -7.89
N LEU A 267 14.74 5.00 -9.11
CA LEU A 267 15.21 3.63 -9.35
C LEU A 267 16.62 3.43 -8.81
N SER A 268 16.88 2.27 -8.22
CA SER A 268 18.23 1.87 -7.89
C SER A 268 18.97 1.42 -9.14
N THR A 269 19.96 2.19 -9.55
CA THR A 269 20.65 2.09 -10.85
C THR A 269 22.04 1.49 -10.72
N GLN A 270 22.58 1.05 -11.85
CA GLN A 270 23.93 0.51 -11.99
C GLN A 270 24.51 0.84 -13.37
N PRO A 271 25.85 0.85 -13.54
CA PRO A 271 26.49 1.17 -14.80
C PRO A 271 26.29 0.06 -15.84
N ILE A 272 26.13 0.46 -17.10
CA ILE A 272 26.09 -0.43 -18.24
C ILE A 272 26.82 0.20 -19.43
N ASP A 273 27.53 -0.61 -20.24
CA ASP A 273 28.18 -0.15 -21.44
C ASP A 273 27.17 0.35 -22.47
N GLU A 274 27.54 1.38 -23.21
CA GLU A 274 26.71 1.92 -24.28
C GLU A 274 26.36 0.86 -25.32
N GLY A 275 25.09 0.83 -25.75
CA GLY A 275 24.59 -0.13 -26.74
C GLY A 275 24.35 -1.54 -26.21
N ILE A 276 24.62 -1.80 -24.93
CA ILE A 276 24.31 -3.10 -24.29
C ILE A 276 22.90 -3.08 -23.72
N SER A 277 22.17 -4.15 -23.93
CA SER A 277 20.91 -4.46 -23.26
C SER A 277 20.98 -5.83 -22.59
N VAL A 278 20.20 -6.01 -21.52
CA VAL A 278 20.16 -7.25 -20.74
C VAL A 278 18.71 -7.67 -20.45
N PRO A 279 18.40 -8.97 -20.34
CA PRO A 279 17.02 -9.41 -20.15
C PRO A 279 16.49 -9.23 -18.71
N TRP A 280 17.32 -8.84 -17.74
CA TRP A 280 16.97 -8.64 -16.34
C TRP A 280 16.90 -7.17 -15.91
N GLY A 281 16.87 -6.24 -16.87
CA GLY A 281 16.81 -4.81 -16.57
C GLY A 281 16.54 -3.96 -17.80
N THR A 282 16.23 -2.70 -17.57
CA THR A 282 15.98 -1.69 -18.60
C THR A 282 17.04 -0.60 -18.52
N VAL A 283 17.58 -0.20 -19.67
CA VAL A 283 18.44 0.98 -19.78
C VAL A 283 17.51 2.21 -19.74
N VAL A 284 17.49 2.90 -18.61
CA VAL A 284 16.58 4.03 -18.36
C VAL A 284 17.18 5.39 -18.71
N HIS A 285 18.51 5.45 -18.86
CA HIS A 285 19.28 6.59 -19.34
C HIS A 285 20.55 6.04 -20.00
N PRO A 286 21.19 6.73 -20.94
CA PRO A 286 22.46 6.26 -21.51
C PRO A 286 23.45 5.87 -20.43
N GLY A 287 24.01 4.64 -20.51
CA GLY A 287 24.93 4.12 -19.50
C GLY A 287 24.32 3.77 -18.14
N VAL A 288 23.01 3.85 -17.97
CA VAL A 288 22.32 3.64 -16.69
C VAL A 288 21.29 2.52 -16.83
N LEU A 289 21.54 1.43 -16.13
CA LEU A 289 20.66 0.26 -16.05
C LEU A 289 19.87 0.27 -14.76
N ALA A 290 18.57 0.04 -14.83
CA ALA A 290 17.71 -0.31 -13.69
C ALA A 290 17.30 -1.77 -13.78
N SER A 291 17.68 -2.59 -12.80
CA SER A 291 17.31 -4.01 -12.78
C SER A 291 15.81 -4.20 -12.53
N HIS A 292 15.21 -5.23 -13.13
CA HIS A 292 13.88 -5.69 -12.74
C HIS A 292 13.89 -6.05 -11.25
N HIS A 293 12.80 -5.80 -10.55
CA HIS A 293 12.67 -6.12 -9.13
C HIS A 293 11.20 -6.24 -8.73
N GLN A 294 10.96 -6.92 -7.63
CA GLN A 294 9.63 -7.03 -7.08
C GLN A 294 9.55 -6.20 -5.80
N HIS A 295 8.42 -5.52 -5.58
CA HIS A 295 8.06 -5.00 -4.28
C HIS A 295 7.00 -5.92 -3.70
N ILE A 296 7.32 -6.64 -2.64
CA ILE A 296 6.45 -7.64 -2.01
C ILE A 296 6.13 -7.17 -0.60
N PHE A 297 4.84 -6.95 -0.35
CA PHE A 297 4.30 -6.47 0.92
C PHE A 297 3.53 -7.56 1.63
N SER A 298 3.50 -7.54 2.96
CA SER A 298 2.70 -8.41 3.81
C SER A 298 1.89 -7.59 4.81
N LEU A 299 0.57 -7.49 4.58
CA LEU A 299 -0.36 -6.88 5.53
C LEU A 299 -0.77 -7.93 6.56
N ARG A 300 -0.49 -7.67 7.84
CA ARG A 300 -0.95 -8.49 8.97
C ARG A 300 -2.34 -8.04 9.39
N VAL A 301 -3.28 -8.94 9.29
CA VAL A 301 -4.67 -8.77 9.73
C VAL A 301 -4.91 -9.71 10.89
N ASP A 302 -5.09 -9.16 12.07
CA ASP A 302 -5.44 -9.86 13.30
C ASP A 302 -6.93 -9.60 13.56
N PRO A 303 -7.80 -10.54 13.19
CA PRO A 303 -9.23 -10.30 13.20
C PRO A 303 -9.84 -10.38 14.59
N MET A 304 -10.94 -9.66 14.75
CA MET A 304 -11.82 -9.74 15.92
C MET A 304 -13.29 -9.53 15.45
N ILE A 305 -13.69 -10.22 14.37
CA ILE A 305 -15.02 -10.06 13.75
C ILE A 305 -16.10 -10.54 14.74
N ASP A 306 -16.79 -9.57 15.40
CA ASP A 306 -17.75 -9.84 16.50
C ASP A 306 -17.20 -10.79 17.58
N GLY A 307 -15.90 -10.74 17.84
CA GLY A 307 -15.21 -11.54 18.85
C GLY A 307 -13.93 -12.20 18.32
N PRO A 308 -13.08 -12.73 19.23
CA PRO A 308 -11.73 -13.20 18.87
C PRO A 308 -11.70 -14.53 18.12
N ILE A 309 -12.77 -15.33 18.20
CA ILE A 309 -12.82 -16.66 17.57
C ILE A 309 -13.32 -16.52 16.14
N ASN A 310 -12.42 -16.69 15.19
CA ASN A 310 -12.70 -16.53 13.77
C ASN A 310 -12.19 -17.72 12.95
N ARG A 311 -12.50 -17.75 11.68
CA ARG A 311 -11.95 -18.67 10.67
C ARG A 311 -11.73 -17.95 9.35
N VAL A 312 -10.88 -18.48 8.50
CA VAL A 312 -10.81 -18.11 7.10
C VAL A 312 -11.62 -19.11 6.28
N VAL A 313 -12.40 -18.60 5.33
CA VAL A 313 -13.06 -19.40 4.29
C VAL A 313 -12.76 -18.77 2.94
N TYR A 314 -12.89 -19.53 1.87
CA TYR A 314 -12.88 -18.96 0.52
C TYR A 314 -14.07 -19.43 -0.30
N ASP A 315 -14.60 -18.50 -1.10
CA ASP A 315 -15.66 -18.76 -2.07
C ASP A 315 -15.05 -19.05 -3.43
N GLU A 316 -15.60 -20.03 -4.15
CA GLU A 316 -15.30 -20.31 -5.56
C GLU A 316 -16.57 -20.42 -6.37
N ALA A 317 -16.60 -19.81 -7.55
CA ALA A 317 -17.71 -19.85 -8.47
C ALA A 317 -17.51 -20.95 -9.54
N HIS A 318 -18.50 -21.81 -9.71
CA HIS A 318 -18.45 -22.91 -10.66
C HIS A 318 -19.74 -22.99 -11.50
N PRO A 319 -19.66 -23.21 -12.82
CA PRO A 319 -20.84 -23.40 -13.66
C PRO A 319 -21.62 -24.65 -13.23
N MET A 320 -22.94 -24.55 -13.23
CA MET A 320 -23.80 -25.68 -13.02
C MET A 320 -23.87 -26.51 -14.31
N PRO A 321 -23.83 -27.86 -14.25
CA PRO A 321 -24.03 -28.70 -15.40
C PRO A 321 -25.39 -28.45 -16.05
N ARG A 322 -25.50 -28.62 -17.37
CA ARG A 322 -26.82 -28.71 -18.04
C ARG A 322 -27.59 -29.90 -17.50
N SER A 323 -28.84 -29.66 -17.16
CA SER A 323 -29.80 -30.66 -16.65
C SER A 323 -31.23 -30.14 -16.84
N ASP A 324 -32.21 -30.90 -16.44
CA ASP A 324 -33.61 -30.46 -16.43
C ASP A 324 -33.80 -29.22 -15.54
N PHE A 325 -32.99 -29.07 -14.52
CA PHE A 325 -33.00 -27.90 -13.66
C PHE A 325 -32.24 -26.68 -14.26
N ASN A 326 -31.25 -26.93 -15.12
CA ASN A 326 -30.46 -25.90 -15.80
C ASN A 326 -30.42 -26.12 -17.33
N PRO A 327 -31.55 -26.15 -18.02
CA PRO A 327 -31.62 -26.55 -19.43
C PRO A 327 -30.92 -25.54 -20.36
N HIS A 328 -30.85 -24.29 -19.97
CA HIS A 328 -30.18 -23.23 -20.73
C HIS A 328 -28.68 -23.09 -20.42
N GLY A 329 -28.18 -23.75 -19.37
CA GLY A 329 -26.77 -23.74 -19.00
C GLY A 329 -26.24 -22.37 -18.52
N VAL A 330 -27.12 -21.53 -17.96
CA VAL A 330 -26.76 -20.18 -17.46
C VAL A 330 -26.49 -20.13 -15.95
N GLY A 331 -26.87 -21.20 -15.24
CA GLY A 331 -26.70 -21.29 -13.78
C GLY A 331 -25.23 -21.48 -13.39
N TYR A 332 -24.86 -20.92 -12.28
CA TYR A 332 -23.60 -21.21 -11.56
C TYR A 332 -23.84 -21.20 -10.05
N THR A 333 -22.97 -21.85 -9.32
CA THR A 333 -22.98 -21.88 -7.85
C THR A 333 -21.74 -21.23 -7.30
N VAL A 334 -21.82 -20.77 -6.04
CA VAL A 334 -20.67 -20.30 -5.27
C VAL A 334 -20.54 -21.23 -4.05
N ASN A 335 -19.42 -21.92 -3.98
CA ASN A 335 -19.12 -22.87 -2.91
C ASN A 335 -18.15 -22.24 -1.91
N GLU A 336 -18.48 -22.36 -0.63
CA GLU A 336 -17.62 -21.89 0.47
C GLU A 336 -16.82 -23.07 1.02
N THR A 337 -15.50 -22.89 1.16
CA THR A 337 -14.58 -23.89 1.72
C THR A 337 -13.84 -23.31 2.90
N PRO A 338 -13.88 -23.92 4.10
CA PRO A 338 -13.14 -23.46 5.27
C PRO A 338 -11.66 -23.87 5.18
N VAL A 339 -10.80 -22.97 5.67
CA VAL A 339 -9.40 -23.25 5.97
C VAL A 339 -9.33 -23.84 7.37
N THR A 340 -8.81 -25.05 7.51
CA THR A 340 -8.84 -25.80 8.77
C THR A 340 -7.49 -25.86 9.47
N ILE A 341 -6.40 -25.74 8.73
CA ILE A 341 -5.04 -25.83 9.25
C ILE A 341 -4.21 -24.63 8.79
N SER A 342 -3.24 -24.22 9.61
CA SER A 342 -2.30 -23.17 9.24
C SER A 342 -1.54 -23.54 7.97
N GLY A 343 -1.32 -22.55 7.10
CA GLY A 343 -0.72 -22.78 5.78
C GLY A 343 -0.68 -21.55 4.90
N GLY A 344 -0.04 -21.69 3.76
CA GLY A 344 -0.11 -20.76 2.64
C GLY A 344 -1.20 -21.18 1.66
N TYR A 345 -1.97 -20.19 1.18
CA TYR A 345 -3.11 -20.39 0.27
C TYR A 345 -3.03 -19.41 -0.89
N ASP A 346 -3.42 -19.86 -2.08
CA ASP A 346 -3.27 -19.09 -3.29
C ASP A 346 -4.60 -18.70 -3.92
N GLN A 347 -4.56 -17.64 -4.73
CA GLN A 347 -5.67 -17.23 -5.59
C GLN A 347 -5.94 -18.29 -6.67
N ASN A 348 -7.19 -18.40 -7.05
CA ASN A 348 -7.67 -19.16 -8.20
C ASN A 348 -8.54 -18.22 -9.05
N TRP A 349 -7.94 -17.62 -10.07
CA TRP A 349 -8.60 -16.64 -10.90
C TRP A 349 -9.74 -17.24 -11.76
N ASP A 350 -9.58 -18.49 -12.20
CA ASP A 350 -10.58 -19.18 -13.03
C ASP A 350 -11.88 -19.43 -12.25
N ALA A 351 -11.77 -19.70 -10.94
CA ALA A 351 -12.91 -19.88 -10.06
C ALA A 351 -13.28 -18.61 -9.28
N ASN A 352 -12.64 -17.48 -9.55
CA ASN A 352 -12.80 -16.22 -8.80
C ASN A 352 -12.76 -16.44 -7.29
N ARG A 353 -11.70 -17.12 -6.79
CA ARG A 353 -11.53 -17.39 -5.36
C ARG A 353 -11.46 -16.11 -4.55
N ILE A 354 -12.35 -15.94 -3.57
CA ILE A 354 -12.40 -14.80 -2.66
C ILE A 354 -12.25 -15.29 -1.23
N PHE A 355 -11.19 -14.88 -0.56
CA PHE A 355 -10.99 -15.17 0.86
C PHE A 355 -11.84 -14.26 1.75
N LYS A 356 -12.39 -14.85 2.83
CA LYS A 356 -13.17 -14.13 3.84
C LYS A 356 -12.70 -14.54 5.23
N ILE A 357 -12.67 -13.58 6.14
CA ILE A 357 -12.52 -13.82 7.58
C ILE A 357 -13.93 -13.82 8.14
N GLN A 358 -14.32 -14.87 8.85
CA GLN A 358 -15.69 -15.14 9.23
C GLN A 358 -15.78 -15.49 10.71
N ASN A 359 -16.83 -14.99 11.39
CA ASN A 359 -17.26 -15.51 12.69
C ASN A 359 -18.44 -16.47 12.47
N ALA A 360 -18.20 -17.76 12.67
CA ALA A 360 -19.22 -18.78 12.41
C ALA A 360 -20.33 -18.82 13.45
N SER A 361 -20.09 -18.28 14.67
CA SER A 361 -21.06 -18.27 15.76
C SER A 361 -22.08 -17.14 15.65
N VAL A 362 -21.76 -16.07 14.92
CA VAL A 362 -22.63 -14.91 14.71
C VAL A 362 -23.26 -14.96 13.33
N LYS A 363 -24.58 -14.92 13.28
CA LYS A 363 -25.36 -15.04 12.04
C LYS A 363 -26.10 -13.75 11.72
N ASN A 364 -26.07 -13.38 10.45
CA ASN A 364 -26.91 -12.29 9.96
C ASN A 364 -28.40 -12.70 10.05
N PRO A 365 -29.24 -11.92 10.74
CA PRO A 365 -30.64 -12.30 10.97
C PRO A 365 -31.50 -12.35 9.68
N VAL A 366 -31.06 -11.66 8.62
CA VAL A 366 -31.82 -11.61 7.36
C VAL A 366 -31.71 -12.91 6.58
N ASN A 367 -30.53 -13.53 6.53
CA ASN A 367 -30.27 -14.69 5.67
C ASN A 367 -29.63 -15.90 6.39
N GLY A 368 -29.37 -15.80 7.70
CA GLY A 368 -28.77 -16.86 8.51
C GLY A 368 -27.32 -17.19 8.20
N LYS A 369 -26.66 -16.43 7.30
CA LYS A 369 -25.24 -16.64 6.97
C LYS A 369 -24.34 -16.01 8.02
N SER A 370 -23.15 -16.56 8.17
CA SER A 370 -22.15 -16.04 9.09
C SER A 370 -21.71 -14.63 8.69
N VAL A 371 -21.47 -13.79 9.68
CA VAL A 371 -20.89 -12.47 9.46
C VAL A 371 -19.41 -12.60 9.06
N ALA A 372 -18.97 -11.77 8.12
CA ALA A 372 -17.61 -11.87 7.58
C ALA A 372 -17.10 -10.53 7.03
N TYR A 373 -15.79 -10.50 6.78
CA TYR A 373 -15.10 -9.51 5.97
C TYR A 373 -14.33 -10.21 4.86
N LYS A 374 -14.60 -9.86 3.59
CA LYS A 374 -13.85 -10.39 2.45
C LYS A 374 -12.59 -9.58 2.20
N ILE A 375 -11.55 -10.26 1.72
CA ILE A 375 -10.26 -9.69 1.37
C ILE A 375 -10.23 -9.50 -0.15
N ILE A 376 -10.05 -8.26 -0.60
CA ILE A 376 -9.81 -7.92 -2.00
C ILE A 376 -8.40 -7.37 -2.09
N ALA A 377 -7.51 -8.10 -2.72
CA ALA A 377 -6.13 -7.71 -2.96
C ALA A 377 -5.87 -7.63 -4.47
N PRO A 378 -4.91 -6.78 -4.92
CA PRO A 378 -4.49 -6.77 -6.32
C PRO A 378 -3.85 -8.12 -6.70
N PRO A 379 -3.74 -8.43 -8.01
CA PRO A 379 -2.96 -9.57 -8.46
C PRO A 379 -1.55 -9.52 -7.89
N PHE A 380 -1.08 -10.67 -7.38
CA PHE A 380 0.22 -10.78 -6.74
C PHE A 380 1.09 -11.79 -7.49
N GLN A 381 2.25 -11.34 -7.98
CA GLN A 381 3.29 -12.19 -8.50
C GLN A 381 4.15 -12.69 -7.33
N LYS A 382 4.09 -13.98 -7.02
CA LYS A 382 4.97 -14.60 -6.03
C LYS A 382 6.43 -14.35 -6.38
N MET A 383 7.32 -14.45 -5.40
CA MET A 383 8.75 -14.26 -5.61
C MET A 383 9.26 -15.13 -6.77
N LEU A 384 9.97 -14.48 -7.70
CA LEU A 384 10.53 -15.10 -8.90
C LEU A 384 11.91 -15.73 -8.65
N ALA A 385 12.60 -15.33 -7.58
CA ALA A 385 13.87 -15.92 -7.22
C ALA A 385 13.70 -17.42 -6.90
N ASP A 386 14.70 -18.23 -7.31
CA ASP A 386 14.70 -19.66 -7.10
C ASP A 386 14.52 -20.04 -5.63
N LYS A 387 13.83 -21.15 -5.36
CA LYS A 387 13.52 -21.65 -4.01
C LYS A 387 14.75 -21.91 -3.14
N ASP A 388 15.88 -22.24 -3.77
CA ASP A 388 17.15 -22.44 -3.08
C ASP A 388 17.95 -21.17 -2.85
N SER A 389 17.53 -20.05 -3.47
CA SER A 389 18.15 -18.74 -3.28
C SER A 389 18.02 -18.26 -1.84
N PHE A 390 18.95 -17.42 -1.39
CA PHE A 390 18.83 -16.82 -0.07
C PHE A 390 17.69 -15.79 -0.02
N HIS A 391 17.33 -15.17 -1.14
CA HIS A 391 16.18 -14.27 -1.25
C HIS A 391 14.88 -14.99 -0.86
N PHE A 392 14.64 -16.14 -1.48
CA PHE A 392 13.44 -16.94 -1.21
C PHE A 392 13.41 -17.46 0.24
N LYS A 393 14.56 -17.87 0.76
CA LYS A 393 14.66 -18.38 2.14
C LYS A 393 14.40 -17.30 3.18
N ARG A 394 14.90 -16.09 2.96
CA ARG A 394 14.69 -14.94 3.86
C ARG A 394 13.26 -14.43 3.85
N ALA A 395 12.65 -14.26 2.67
CA ALA A 395 11.33 -13.69 2.50
C ALA A 395 10.24 -14.76 2.62
N GLU A 396 10.04 -15.28 3.83
CA GLU A 396 9.14 -16.40 4.10
C GLU A 396 7.67 -16.14 3.73
N PHE A 397 7.27 -14.88 3.53
CA PHE A 397 5.91 -14.52 3.13
C PHE A 397 5.70 -14.43 1.61
N ALA A 398 6.74 -14.56 0.79
CA ALA A 398 6.71 -14.16 -0.60
C ALA A 398 6.22 -15.24 -1.59
N ASP A 399 5.82 -16.42 -1.13
CA ASP A 399 5.50 -17.58 -1.97
C ASP A 399 4.03 -18.01 -1.98
N HIS A 400 3.16 -17.33 -1.21
CA HIS A 400 1.71 -17.53 -1.24
C HIS A 400 0.96 -16.18 -1.20
N ASN A 401 -0.26 -16.16 -1.72
CA ASN A 401 -1.10 -14.95 -1.69
C ASN A 401 -1.62 -14.63 -0.29
N ILE A 402 -1.94 -15.66 0.48
CA ILE A 402 -2.46 -15.55 1.86
C ILE A 402 -1.78 -16.60 2.72
N TYR A 403 -1.34 -16.20 3.91
CA TYR A 403 -1.05 -17.14 4.98
C TYR A 403 -2.09 -17.02 6.08
N VAL A 404 -2.42 -18.15 6.68
CA VAL A 404 -3.28 -18.23 7.87
C VAL A 404 -2.50 -18.98 8.95
N THR A 405 -2.37 -18.36 10.12
CA THR A 405 -1.68 -18.95 11.28
C THR A 405 -2.58 -18.86 12.52
N SER A 406 -2.40 -19.75 13.48
CA SER A 406 -2.93 -19.54 14.84
C SER A 406 -2.20 -18.35 15.47
N TYR A 407 -2.92 -17.53 16.23
CA TYR A 407 -2.32 -16.40 16.94
C TYR A 407 -1.29 -16.89 17.97
N LYS A 408 -0.15 -16.23 18.00
CA LYS A 408 0.87 -16.39 19.06
C LYS A 408 1.54 -15.06 19.35
N ASP A 409 1.73 -14.78 20.62
CA ASP A 409 2.48 -13.61 21.07
C ASP A 409 3.87 -13.56 20.43
N GLY A 410 4.26 -12.40 19.96
CA GLY A 410 5.58 -12.17 19.35
C GLY A 410 5.70 -12.56 17.87
N GLU A 411 4.73 -13.24 17.26
CA GLU A 411 4.65 -13.50 15.82
C GLU A 411 4.04 -12.29 15.11
N LEU A 412 4.83 -11.23 14.95
CA LEU A 412 4.38 -9.95 14.43
C LEU A 412 4.87 -9.68 13.00
N TYR A 413 5.99 -10.26 12.61
CA TYR A 413 6.72 -9.88 11.41
C TYR A 413 6.84 -11.04 10.44
N ALA A 414 6.28 -10.91 9.24
CA ALA A 414 6.16 -12.00 8.27
C ALA A 414 7.49 -12.61 7.85
N GLY A 415 8.56 -11.81 7.74
CA GLY A 415 9.93 -12.28 7.47
C GLY A 415 10.70 -12.75 8.71
N GLY A 416 10.05 -12.80 9.88
CA GLY A 416 10.68 -13.13 11.17
C GLY A 416 11.20 -11.91 11.92
N LYS A 417 11.55 -12.14 13.19
CA LYS A 417 11.96 -11.06 14.10
C LYS A 417 13.25 -10.36 13.65
N TYR A 418 14.19 -11.09 13.09
CA TYR A 418 15.47 -10.58 12.63
C TYR A 418 15.69 -10.93 11.17
N THR A 419 15.67 -9.93 10.27
CA THR A 419 15.79 -10.12 8.82
C THR A 419 17.21 -9.90 8.32
N ASN A 420 17.99 -9.02 8.98
CA ASN A 420 19.35 -8.72 8.55
C ASN A 420 20.22 -9.98 8.55
N GLN A 421 20.71 -10.37 7.36
CA GLN A 421 21.49 -11.59 7.11
C GLN A 421 20.80 -12.89 7.57
N SER A 422 19.49 -12.89 7.75
CA SER A 422 18.69 -14.07 8.08
C SER A 422 18.81 -15.13 6.99
N ARG A 423 18.71 -16.39 7.39
CA ARG A 423 18.60 -17.54 6.47
C ARG A 423 17.18 -18.10 6.38
N GLY A 424 16.20 -17.39 6.95
CA GLY A 424 14.83 -17.86 7.11
C GLY A 424 14.67 -18.81 8.30
N GLY A 425 13.51 -19.44 8.40
CA GLY A 425 13.18 -20.42 9.44
C GLY A 425 12.52 -19.83 10.68
N THR A 426 12.18 -18.54 10.68
CA THR A 426 11.58 -17.85 11.84
C THR A 426 10.41 -16.95 11.48
N GLY A 427 9.95 -16.95 10.24
CA GLY A 427 8.87 -16.16 9.71
C GLY A 427 7.59 -16.96 9.46
N VAL A 428 6.68 -16.37 8.70
CA VAL A 428 5.31 -16.88 8.53
C VAL A 428 5.22 -18.26 7.88
N ARG A 429 6.13 -18.60 6.95
CA ARG A 429 6.18 -19.95 6.38
C ARG A 429 6.43 -20.99 7.45
N SER A 430 7.42 -20.76 8.31
CA SER A 430 7.75 -21.66 9.42
C SER A 430 6.61 -21.76 10.45
N TRP A 431 5.88 -20.68 10.69
CA TRP A 431 4.72 -20.70 11.59
C TRP A 431 3.56 -21.47 10.96
N ALA A 432 3.30 -21.28 9.67
CA ALA A 432 2.28 -22.00 8.92
C ALA A 432 2.57 -23.51 8.83
N ASP A 433 3.84 -23.90 8.77
CA ASP A 433 4.27 -25.31 8.70
C ASP A 433 4.05 -26.09 9.99
N ARG A 434 3.70 -25.43 11.10
CA ARG A 434 3.29 -26.13 12.33
C ARG A 434 1.99 -26.92 12.15
N LYS A 435 1.17 -26.56 11.14
CA LYS A 435 -0.13 -27.18 10.86
C LYS A 435 -1.09 -27.08 12.04
N ASP A 436 -1.03 -25.94 12.74
CA ASP A 436 -1.95 -25.62 13.83
C ASP A 436 -3.40 -25.60 13.34
N ASN A 437 -4.36 -25.88 14.22
CA ASN A 437 -5.78 -25.64 13.93
C ASN A 437 -6.02 -24.13 13.75
N VAL A 438 -6.78 -23.76 12.72
CA VAL A 438 -7.21 -22.38 12.46
C VAL A 438 -8.71 -22.29 12.14
N LEU A 439 -9.43 -23.37 12.46
CA LEU A 439 -10.88 -23.42 12.29
C LEU A 439 -11.55 -23.04 13.62
N ASP A 440 -12.25 -21.91 13.63
CA ASP A 440 -12.89 -21.35 14.82
C ASP A 440 -11.91 -21.20 15.99
N ASP A 441 -10.88 -20.44 15.74
CA ASP A 441 -9.78 -20.20 16.66
C ASP A 441 -9.35 -18.73 16.64
N ASP A 442 -8.45 -18.36 17.54
CA ASP A 442 -7.74 -17.09 17.48
C ASP A 442 -6.66 -17.18 16.38
N ILE A 443 -6.84 -16.42 15.31
CA ILE A 443 -6.05 -16.56 14.08
C ILE A 443 -5.43 -15.24 13.63
N VAL A 444 -4.39 -15.33 12.83
CA VAL A 444 -3.81 -14.20 12.10
C VAL A 444 -3.82 -14.50 10.60
N VAL A 445 -4.24 -13.51 9.80
CA VAL A 445 -4.23 -13.58 8.33
C VAL A 445 -3.18 -12.62 7.79
N TRP A 446 -2.32 -13.14 6.94
CA TRP A 446 -1.23 -12.40 6.31
C TRP A 446 -1.54 -12.27 4.82
N VAL A 447 -1.78 -11.05 4.35
CA VAL A 447 -2.19 -10.78 2.97
C VAL A 447 -1.00 -10.25 2.20
N GLN A 448 -0.55 -11.00 1.18
CA GLN A 448 0.54 -10.59 0.31
C GLN A 448 -0.01 -9.87 -0.92
N PHE A 449 0.66 -8.79 -1.27
CA PHE A 449 0.39 -8.01 -2.47
C PHE A 449 1.69 -7.35 -2.92
N GLY A 450 1.75 -6.86 -4.14
CA GLY A 450 3.00 -6.30 -4.62
C GLY A 450 2.99 -5.87 -6.07
N ILE A 451 4.14 -5.39 -6.51
CA ILE A 451 4.41 -4.98 -7.89
C ILE A 451 5.57 -5.83 -8.41
N ASN A 452 5.43 -6.41 -9.60
CA ASN A 452 6.58 -6.85 -10.38
C ASN A 452 7.03 -5.65 -11.22
N HIS A 453 8.02 -4.92 -10.71
CA HIS A 453 8.48 -3.70 -11.34
C HIS A 453 9.48 -4.02 -12.46
N VAL A 454 9.01 -3.87 -13.69
CA VAL A 454 9.82 -3.86 -14.91
C VAL A 454 10.06 -2.40 -15.26
N PRO A 455 11.24 -1.82 -14.94
CA PRO A 455 11.48 -0.39 -15.15
C PRO A 455 11.28 0.03 -16.58
N ARG A 456 10.73 1.22 -16.78
CA ARG A 456 10.54 1.91 -18.06
C ARG A 456 11.25 3.26 -18.04
N ILE A 457 11.41 3.90 -19.20
CA ILE A 457 12.07 5.20 -19.29
C ILE A 457 11.34 6.27 -18.47
N GLU A 458 10.01 6.21 -18.40
CA GLU A 458 9.16 7.12 -17.64
C GLU A 458 9.37 7.04 -16.12
N ASP A 459 9.98 5.98 -15.62
CA ASP A 459 10.30 5.81 -14.19
C ASP A 459 11.59 6.55 -13.79
N PHE A 460 12.24 7.24 -14.73
CA PHE A 460 13.49 7.93 -14.49
C PHE A 460 13.44 9.38 -15.01
N PRO A 461 13.94 10.38 -14.25
CA PRO A 461 14.71 10.31 -12.99
C PRO A 461 13.90 9.99 -11.72
N VAL A 462 12.59 10.25 -11.70
CA VAL A 462 11.70 9.92 -10.58
C VAL A 462 10.47 9.23 -11.13
N MET A 463 10.11 8.09 -10.56
CA MET A 463 9.00 7.29 -11.05
C MET A 463 7.64 7.89 -10.67
N PRO A 464 6.65 7.92 -11.59
CA PRO A 464 5.26 8.18 -11.25
C PRO A 464 4.76 7.17 -10.21
N CYS A 465 3.83 7.60 -9.33
CA CYS A 465 3.30 6.70 -8.30
C CYS A 465 2.58 5.49 -8.89
N GLU A 466 3.01 4.29 -8.47
CA GLU A 466 2.26 3.05 -8.64
C GLU A 466 1.41 2.80 -7.39
N ILE A 467 0.11 2.51 -7.58
CA ILE A 467 -0.87 2.45 -6.49
C ILE A 467 -1.38 1.03 -6.32
N LEU A 468 -1.25 0.50 -5.11
CA LEU A 468 -1.78 -0.80 -4.71
C LEU A 468 -2.74 -0.61 -3.55
N LYS A 469 -3.86 -1.34 -3.57
CA LYS A 469 -4.86 -1.25 -2.50
C LYS A 469 -5.40 -2.64 -2.13
N VAL A 470 -5.28 -2.99 -0.87
CA VAL A 470 -5.98 -4.12 -0.24
C VAL A 470 -7.21 -3.59 0.45
N ALA A 471 -8.37 -4.22 0.25
CA ALA A 471 -9.62 -3.82 0.89
C ALA A 471 -10.22 -4.96 1.71
N LEU A 472 -10.62 -4.66 2.94
CA LEU A 472 -11.38 -5.51 3.83
C LEU A 472 -12.83 -5.01 3.82
N LYS A 473 -13.75 -5.81 3.26
CA LYS A 473 -15.13 -5.38 3.00
C LYS A 473 -16.14 -6.27 3.70
N PRO A 474 -17.19 -5.70 4.34
CA PRO A 474 -18.20 -6.50 5.03
C PRO A 474 -18.97 -7.43 4.08
N VAL A 475 -19.28 -8.63 4.56
CA VAL A 475 -20.13 -9.63 3.91
C VAL A 475 -21.10 -10.20 4.93
N ASN A 476 -22.39 -10.01 4.72
CA ASN A 476 -23.44 -10.39 5.68
C ASN A 476 -23.22 -9.81 7.11
N PHE A 477 -22.37 -8.80 7.25
CA PHE A 477 -22.06 -8.20 8.54
C PHE A 477 -23.17 -7.23 8.97
N PHE A 478 -23.77 -6.50 8.05
CA PHE A 478 -24.87 -5.59 8.27
C PHE A 478 -26.19 -6.14 7.71
N GLU A 479 -27.32 -5.70 8.24
CA GLU A 479 -28.66 -6.10 7.77
C GLU A 479 -29.08 -5.33 6.48
N LYS A 480 -28.42 -4.21 6.20
CA LYS A 480 -28.62 -3.36 5.03
C LYS A 480 -27.35 -2.56 4.74
N ASN A 481 -27.33 -1.82 3.65
CA ASN A 481 -26.21 -0.91 3.35
C ASN A 481 -25.99 0.07 4.53
N PRO A 482 -24.86 0.03 5.24
CA PRO A 482 -24.61 0.86 6.42
C PRO A 482 -24.49 2.35 6.10
N ALA A 483 -24.25 2.71 4.83
CA ALA A 483 -24.14 4.09 4.38
C ALA A 483 -25.50 4.72 3.97
N LEU A 484 -26.64 4.07 4.25
CA LEU A 484 -27.96 4.64 3.98
C LEU A 484 -28.32 5.83 4.88
N ASP A 485 -27.68 5.96 6.02
CA ASP A 485 -27.85 7.06 6.97
C ASP A 485 -26.90 8.24 6.74
N VAL A 486 -26.05 8.16 5.72
CA VAL A 486 -25.20 9.27 5.30
C VAL A 486 -26.10 10.37 4.70
N PRO A 487 -25.91 11.65 5.08
CA PRO A 487 -26.69 12.74 4.52
C PRO A 487 -26.63 12.77 2.98
N PRO A 488 -27.75 13.06 2.31
CA PRO A 488 -27.79 13.09 0.86
C PRO A 488 -26.89 14.19 0.30
N SER A 489 -26.27 13.87 -0.83
CA SER A 489 -25.42 14.81 -1.57
C SER A 489 -26.30 15.87 -2.25
N VAL A 490 -26.16 17.13 -1.82
CA VAL A 490 -26.91 18.27 -2.36
C VAL A 490 -25.99 19.49 -2.57
N GLN A 491 -26.36 20.34 -3.52
CA GLN A 491 -25.58 21.53 -3.88
C GLN A 491 -25.38 22.50 -2.70
N SER A 492 -26.40 22.70 -1.86
CA SER A 492 -26.31 23.56 -0.67
C SER A 492 -25.26 23.10 0.35
N PHE A 493 -24.99 21.81 0.40
CA PHE A 493 -23.97 21.21 1.26
C PHE A 493 -22.58 21.20 0.59
N ASN A 494 -22.47 20.71 -0.65
CA ASN A 494 -21.18 20.51 -1.32
C ASN A 494 -20.65 21.75 -2.06
N LYS A 495 -21.50 22.74 -2.34
CA LYS A 495 -21.14 24.04 -2.93
C LYS A 495 -20.25 23.96 -4.18
N SER A 496 -20.55 23.01 -5.09
CA SER A 496 -19.86 22.90 -6.36
C SER A 496 -20.24 24.06 -7.29
N VAL A 497 -19.32 24.47 -8.15
CA VAL A 497 -19.54 25.56 -9.11
C VAL A 497 -19.40 25.06 -10.54
N LEU A 498 -20.11 25.68 -11.48
CA LEU A 498 -19.93 25.41 -12.90
C LEU A 498 -18.63 26.06 -13.38
N ALA A 499 -17.80 25.29 -14.09
CA ALA A 499 -16.64 25.85 -14.74
C ALA A 499 -17.07 26.79 -15.86
N SER A 500 -16.58 28.04 -15.86
CA SER A 500 -16.80 28.96 -16.97
C SER A 500 -15.97 28.48 -18.19
N MET A 501 -16.63 28.32 -19.32
CA MET A 501 -15.98 27.98 -20.60
C MET A 501 -15.33 29.21 -21.27
N ASN A 502 -15.62 30.42 -20.78
CA ASN A 502 -15.07 31.65 -21.34
C ASN A 502 -14.06 32.27 -20.35
N HIS A 503 -12.82 32.39 -20.75
CA HIS A 503 -11.80 33.13 -20.03
C HIS A 503 -12.23 34.61 -19.94
N GLY A 504 -12.59 35.08 -18.74
CA GLY A 504 -12.77 36.49 -18.42
C GLY A 504 -14.21 37.00 -18.20
N GLN A 505 -15.22 36.15 -18.17
CA GLN A 505 -16.53 36.54 -17.63
C GLN A 505 -16.64 36.10 -16.17
N GLU A 506 -16.90 37.10 -15.27
CA GLU A 506 -17.35 36.82 -13.92
C GLU A 506 -18.58 35.93 -14.01
N VAL A 507 -18.57 34.81 -13.32
CA VAL A 507 -19.74 33.93 -13.19
C VAL A 507 -20.75 34.73 -12.37
N SER A 508 -21.75 35.33 -13.04
CA SER A 508 -22.95 35.79 -12.34
C SER A 508 -23.50 34.60 -11.58
N GLU A 509 -23.77 34.76 -10.29
CA GLU A 509 -24.42 33.76 -9.45
C GLU A 509 -25.60 33.18 -10.23
N ALA A 510 -25.43 31.94 -10.71
CA ALA A 510 -26.52 31.24 -11.35
C ALA A 510 -27.60 31.10 -10.28
N VAL A 511 -28.70 31.77 -10.49
CA VAL A 511 -29.88 31.75 -9.63
C VAL A 511 -30.23 30.28 -9.40
N VAL A 512 -29.80 29.75 -8.28
CA VAL A 512 -30.30 28.47 -7.75
C VAL A 512 -31.69 28.82 -7.22
N GLY A 513 -32.69 28.65 -8.08
CA GLY A 513 -34.06 28.79 -7.67
C GLY A 513 -34.32 27.89 -6.46
N GLU A 514 -34.77 28.48 -5.37
CA GLU A 514 -35.29 27.82 -4.19
C GLU A 514 -36.47 26.90 -4.59
N LYS A 515 -36.20 25.75 -5.11
CA LYS A 515 -37.14 24.63 -5.11
C LYS A 515 -36.39 23.36 -4.77
N ALA A 516 -36.65 22.93 -3.54
CA ALA A 516 -36.41 21.64 -2.92
C ALA A 516 -35.51 20.66 -3.68
N ALA A 517 -34.39 20.37 -3.08
CA ALA A 517 -33.64 19.12 -3.09
C ALA A 517 -34.18 17.97 -3.99
N VAL A 518 -34.11 18.12 -5.30
CA VAL A 518 -34.23 17.02 -6.24
C VAL A 518 -32.99 17.05 -7.13
N CYS A 519 -32.03 16.24 -6.79
CA CYS A 519 -30.89 16.03 -7.65
C CYS A 519 -31.38 15.37 -8.94
N CYS A 520 -31.27 16.05 -10.08
CA CYS A 520 -31.55 15.58 -11.43
C CYS A 520 -33.05 15.29 -11.75
N VAL A 521 -33.83 16.34 -11.99
CA VAL A 521 -35.01 16.23 -12.82
C VAL A 521 -34.60 16.46 -14.28
N LYS A 522 -34.72 15.46 -15.12
CA LYS A 522 -34.72 15.67 -16.57
C LYS A 522 -36.05 16.34 -16.93
N GLU A 523 -36.00 17.53 -17.54
CA GLU A 523 -37.13 18.00 -18.30
C GLU A 523 -37.46 17.00 -19.38
N GLN A 524 -38.69 16.52 -19.38
CA GLN A 524 -39.20 15.66 -20.44
C GLN A 524 -39.22 16.48 -21.73
N SER A 525 -38.35 16.19 -22.69
CA SER A 525 -38.63 16.52 -24.08
C SER A 525 -39.87 15.76 -24.51
N LYS A 526 -40.91 16.50 -24.83
CA LYS A 526 -42.13 15.94 -25.48
C LYS A 526 -41.73 15.28 -26.79
N LEU A 527 -41.95 14.00 -26.88
CA LEU A 527 -42.26 13.27 -28.10
C LEU A 527 -43.64 12.65 -27.91
#